data_b60c3cdee37d5b000178f6c9dcf1f598
#
_entry.id   b60c3cdee37d5b000178f6c9dcf1f598
#
_cell.length_a   1.000
_cell.length_b   1.000
_cell.length_c   1.000
_cell.angle_alpha   90.00
_cell.angle_beta   90.00
_cell.angle_gamma   90.00
#
_symmetry.space_group_name_H-M   'P 1'
#
loop_
_entity.id
_entity.type
_entity.pdbx_description
1 polymer ?
#
loop_
_entity_poly.entity_id
_entity_poly.type
_entity_poly.pdbx_seq_one_letter_code
_entity_poly.pdbx_strand_id
1 'polypeptide(L)'
;MSARFLRSHLAARLLGCLLLLCAALGLSPAQAHEMTIAELTVRESATGSYFYAWGVPAKVTPVAEDLSMRWPEGCEASDQSVSCGPQGLYGQLEVEGLGKVYSAVLLRVHWRSGESQVITLTSNQPQTRLFGGAKDERGAGEIASAYTVLGVQHILSGY
;
A
#
# COMPACT_ATOMS: atom_id res chain seq x y z
N MET A 1 12.61 28.44 60.56
CA MET A 1 13.34 27.80 59.46
C MET A 1 12.66 26.60 58.80
N SER A 2 11.41 26.21 59.14
CA SER A 2 10.86 24.89 58.75
C SER A 2 9.97 24.85 57.51
N ALA A 3 9.32 25.94 57.10
CA ALA A 3 8.34 25.90 56.01
C ALA A 3 8.94 25.81 54.60
N ARG A 4 10.16 26.31 54.40
CA ARG A 4 10.84 26.23 53.09
C ARG A 4 11.36 24.81 52.77
N PHE A 5 11.87 24.11 53.79
CA PHE A 5 12.33 22.71 53.65
C PHE A 5 11.18 21.74 53.33
N LEU A 6 10.02 21.92 53.96
CA LEU A 6 8.86 21.07 53.72
C LEU A 6 8.34 21.23 52.28
N ARG A 7 8.33 22.46 51.76
CA ARG A 7 7.89 22.73 50.37
C ARG A 7 8.83 22.13 49.31
N SER A 8 10.16 22.16 49.57
CA SER A 8 11.12 21.58 48.61
C SER A 8 11.03 20.07 48.54
N HIS A 9 10.80 19.38 49.66
CA HIS A 9 10.62 17.93 49.67
C HIS A 9 9.28 17.50 49.01
N LEU A 10 8.22 18.29 49.17
CA LEU A 10 6.93 18.03 48.54
C LEU A 10 7.03 18.21 47.02
N ALA A 11 7.68 19.29 46.58
CA ALA A 11 7.90 19.54 45.15
C ALA A 11 8.75 18.44 44.46
N ALA A 12 9.82 17.98 45.14
CA ALA A 12 10.66 16.89 44.63
C ALA A 12 9.91 15.57 44.52
N ARG A 13 9.03 15.26 45.51
CA ARG A 13 8.18 14.06 45.45
C ARG A 13 7.13 14.12 44.33
N LEU A 14 6.49 15.27 44.13
CA LEU A 14 5.53 15.47 43.04
C LEU A 14 6.20 15.37 41.67
N LEU A 15 7.39 15.94 41.52
CA LEU A 15 8.17 15.80 40.27
C LEU A 15 8.58 14.36 40.00
N GLY A 16 9.03 13.64 41.06
CA GLY A 16 9.35 12.21 40.95
C GLY A 16 8.14 11.34 40.53
N CYS A 17 6.97 11.58 41.12
CA CYS A 17 5.74 10.88 40.74
C CYS A 17 5.31 11.20 39.30
N LEU A 18 5.47 12.47 38.89
CA LEU A 18 5.13 12.87 37.50
C LEU A 18 6.07 12.21 36.49
N LEU A 19 7.38 12.14 36.78
CA LEU A 19 8.35 11.47 35.93
C LEU A 19 8.08 9.95 35.83
N LEU A 20 7.73 9.30 36.94
CA LEU A 20 7.36 7.90 36.97
C LEU A 20 6.07 7.64 36.17
N LEU A 21 5.09 8.53 36.28
CA LEU A 21 3.85 8.43 35.52
C LEU A 21 4.09 8.60 34.03
N CYS A 22 4.92 9.58 33.62
CA CYS A 22 5.33 9.76 32.23
C CYS A 22 6.10 8.56 31.69
N ALA A 23 7.00 7.98 32.48
CA ALA A 23 7.72 6.77 32.11
C ALA A 23 6.79 5.56 31.95
N ALA A 24 5.80 5.40 32.81
CA ALA A 24 4.81 4.32 32.72
C ALA A 24 3.87 4.47 31.52
N LEU A 25 3.52 5.70 31.15
CA LEU A 25 2.66 5.98 29.98
C LEU A 25 3.43 5.92 28.65
N GLY A 26 4.77 6.11 28.67
CA GLY A 26 5.61 6.11 27.48
C GLY A 26 6.13 4.72 27.03
N LEU A 27 5.82 3.65 27.78
CA LEU A 27 6.31 2.29 27.50
C LEU A 27 5.35 1.44 26.66
N SER A 28 4.49 2.05 25.85
CA SER A 28 3.79 1.31 24.80
C SER A 28 4.82 0.84 23.78
N PRO A 29 5.03 -0.48 23.58
CA PRO A 29 5.87 -0.94 22.48
C PRO A 29 5.24 -0.45 21.19
N ALA A 30 5.91 0.45 20.49
CA ALA A 30 5.55 0.79 19.12
C ALA A 30 5.82 -0.48 18.28
N GLN A 31 4.80 -1.26 18.03
CA GLN A 31 4.85 -2.33 17.04
C GLN A 31 4.87 -1.66 15.66
N ALA A 32 6.06 -1.40 15.15
CA ALA A 32 6.24 -1.15 13.74
C ALA A 32 5.94 -2.47 13.02
N HIS A 33 4.75 -2.59 12.46
CA HIS A 33 4.45 -3.67 11.53
C HIS A 33 5.39 -3.49 10.33
N GLU A 34 6.25 -4.46 10.07
CA GLU A 34 7.04 -4.48 8.85
C GLU A 34 6.05 -4.51 7.68
N MET A 35 6.05 -3.41 6.91
CA MET A 35 5.23 -3.34 5.70
C MET A 35 5.91 -4.17 4.62
N THR A 36 5.40 -5.36 4.39
CA THR A 36 5.85 -6.23 3.30
C THR A 36 5.08 -5.86 2.04
N ILE A 37 5.79 -5.37 1.03
CA ILE A 37 5.23 -4.97 -0.26
C ILE A 37 5.67 -5.98 -1.31
N ALA A 38 4.70 -6.55 -2.04
CA ALA A 38 4.96 -7.32 -3.24
C ALA A 38 4.88 -6.42 -4.49
N GLU A 39 5.64 -6.76 -5.52
CA GLU A 39 5.54 -6.10 -6.82
C GLU A 39 4.91 -7.06 -7.82
N LEU A 40 3.92 -6.59 -8.57
CA LEU A 40 3.37 -7.29 -9.72
C LEU A 40 3.68 -6.51 -10.98
N THR A 41 4.53 -7.08 -11.83
CA THR A 41 4.84 -6.50 -13.14
C THR A 41 4.00 -7.20 -14.20
N VAL A 42 3.25 -6.43 -14.96
CA VAL A 42 2.46 -6.88 -16.12
C VAL A 42 3.03 -6.19 -17.36
N ARG A 43 3.35 -6.96 -18.40
CA ARG A 43 3.96 -6.45 -19.63
C ARG A 43 3.17 -6.92 -20.84
N GLU A 44 2.70 -5.98 -21.64
CA GLU A 44 2.06 -6.28 -22.93
C GLU A 44 3.07 -6.81 -23.93
N SER A 45 2.84 -8.03 -24.44
CA SER A 45 3.68 -8.70 -25.44
C SER A 45 3.11 -8.57 -26.85
N ALA A 46 1.79 -8.69 -26.96
CA ALA A 46 1.02 -8.48 -28.19
C ALA A 46 -0.33 -7.87 -27.81
N THR A 47 -1.10 -7.38 -28.77
CA THR A 47 -2.44 -6.83 -28.53
C THR A 47 -3.29 -7.86 -27.79
N GLY A 48 -3.73 -7.50 -26.58
CA GLY A 48 -4.53 -8.36 -25.72
C GLY A 48 -3.78 -9.51 -25.05
N SER A 49 -2.46 -9.61 -25.22
CA SER A 49 -1.64 -10.65 -24.60
C SER A 49 -0.58 -10.03 -23.68
N TYR A 50 -0.51 -10.55 -22.46
CA TYR A 50 0.37 -10.00 -21.41
C TYR A 50 1.15 -11.12 -20.74
N PHE A 51 2.37 -10.82 -20.30
CA PHE A 51 3.11 -11.62 -19.33
C PHE A 51 3.05 -10.92 -18.00
N TYR A 52 2.94 -11.68 -16.91
CA TYR A 52 3.03 -11.12 -15.56
C TYR A 52 4.00 -11.90 -14.70
N ALA A 53 4.60 -11.20 -13.77
CA ALA A 53 5.53 -11.79 -12.81
C ALA A 53 5.39 -11.10 -11.45
N TRP A 54 5.44 -11.91 -10.39
CA TRP A 54 5.55 -11.44 -9.04
C TRP A 54 7.02 -11.21 -8.66
N GLY A 55 7.30 -10.04 -8.10
CA GLY A 55 8.57 -9.72 -7.46
C GLY A 55 8.38 -9.61 -5.95
N VAL A 56 9.31 -10.19 -5.20
CA VAL A 56 9.31 -10.13 -3.74
C VAL A 56 10.67 -9.67 -3.22
N PRO A 57 10.70 -8.97 -2.09
CA PRO A 57 11.95 -8.78 -1.36
C PRO A 57 12.55 -10.15 -1.01
N ALA A 58 13.87 -10.28 -1.09
CA ALA A 58 14.66 -11.52 -1.08
C ALA A 58 14.50 -12.48 0.13
N LYS A 59 13.55 -12.26 1.02
CA LYS A 59 13.40 -13.02 2.27
C LYS A 59 12.02 -13.64 2.49
N VAL A 60 11.13 -13.59 1.50
CA VAL A 60 9.72 -14.00 1.69
C VAL A 60 9.40 -15.16 0.76
N THR A 61 8.55 -16.09 1.24
CA THR A 61 7.97 -17.22 0.51
C THR A 61 7.34 -16.80 -0.84
N PRO A 62 7.19 -17.73 -1.79
CA PRO A 62 6.57 -17.43 -3.08
C PRO A 62 5.23 -16.71 -2.92
N VAL A 63 5.10 -15.54 -3.52
CA VAL A 63 3.91 -14.67 -3.41
C VAL A 63 2.64 -15.37 -3.85
N ALA A 64 2.75 -16.29 -4.80
CA ALA A 64 1.63 -17.03 -5.36
C ALA A 64 0.83 -17.87 -4.33
N GLU A 65 1.42 -18.17 -3.17
CA GLU A 65 0.72 -18.87 -2.08
C GLU A 65 -0.15 -17.94 -1.23
N ASP A 66 0.22 -16.65 -1.15
CA ASP A 66 -0.41 -15.67 -0.26
C ASP A 66 -1.30 -14.66 -1.01
N LEU A 67 -0.99 -14.39 -2.27
CA LEU A 67 -1.69 -13.43 -3.12
C LEU A 67 -2.19 -14.09 -4.40
N SER A 68 -3.42 -13.81 -4.76
CA SER A 68 -3.99 -14.21 -6.04
C SER A 68 -4.55 -13.02 -6.80
N MET A 69 -4.62 -13.17 -8.13
CA MET A 69 -5.12 -12.13 -9.02
C MET A 69 -6.49 -12.53 -9.57
N ARG A 70 -7.45 -11.62 -9.44
CA ARG A 70 -8.68 -11.68 -10.20
C ARG A 70 -8.57 -10.72 -11.38
N TRP A 71 -8.40 -11.29 -12.56
CA TRP A 71 -8.28 -10.54 -13.79
C TRP A 71 -9.63 -9.97 -14.25
N PRO A 72 -9.63 -8.90 -15.09
CA PRO A 72 -10.87 -8.39 -15.66
C PRO A 72 -11.66 -9.44 -16.43
N GLU A 73 -12.97 -9.22 -16.54
CA GLU A 73 -13.86 -10.06 -17.33
C GLU A 73 -13.36 -10.15 -18.78
N GLY A 74 -13.36 -11.38 -19.34
CA GLY A 74 -12.84 -11.64 -20.68
C GLY A 74 -11.34 -11.84 -20.76
N CYS A 75 -10.62 -11.81 -19.62
CA CYS A 75 -9.22 -12.20 -19.54
C CYS A 75 -9.09 -13.63 -19.02
N GLU A 76 -8.29 -14.43 -19.71
CA GLU A 76 -7.93 -15.80 -19.31
C GLU A 76 -6.47 -15.84 -18.90
N ALA A 77 -6.20 -16.23 -17.67
CA ALA A 77 -4.85 -16.33 -17.13
C ALA A 77 -4.38 -17.79 -17.14
N SER A 78 -3.11 -17.99 -17.51
CA SER A 78 -2.43 -19.28 -17.47
C SER A 78 -0.97 -19.05 -17.05
N ASP A 79 -0.49 -19.77 -16.04
CA ASP A 79 0.85 -19.67 -15.47
C ASP A 79 1.33 -18.21 -15.25
N GLN A 80 2.11 -17.68 -16.20
CA GLN A 80 2.67 -16.33 -16.15
C GLN A 80 2.15 -15.45 -17.30
N SER A 81 1.07 -15.86 -17.96
CA SER A 81 0.48 -15.13 -19.09
C SER A 81 -1.00 -14.88 -18.87
N VAL A 82 -1.49 -13.81 -19.48
CA VAL A 82 -2.93 -13.50 -19.51
C VAL A 82 -3.31 -13.00 -20.89
N SER A 83 -4.44 -13.52 -21.42
CA SER A 83 -5.02 -13.14 -22.69
C SER A 83 -6.36 -12.46 -22.46
N CYS A 84 -6.51 -11.22 -22.94
CA CYS A 84 -7.69 -10.37 -22.73
C CYS A 84 -8.44 -10.04 -24.03
N GLY A 85 -8.11 -10.71 -25.14
CA GLY A 85 -8.72 -10.44 -26.43
C GLY A 85 -8.39 -9.06 -27.00
N PRO A 86 -9.15 -8.61 -28.03
CA PRO A 86 -8.79 -7.38 -28.78
C PRO A 86 -8.97 -6.08 -27.98
N GLN A 87 -9.75 -6.08 -26.90
CA GLN A 87 -9.94 -4.91 -26.05
C GLN A 87 -8.76 -4.69 -25.10
N GLY A 88 -7.85 -5.65 -24.99
CA GLY A 88 -6.73 -5.60 -24.10
C GLY A 88 -7.14 -5.70 -22.62
N LEU A 89 -6.25 -5.30 -21.73
CA LEU A 89 -6.44 -5.34 -20.27
C LEU A 89 -7.36 -4.20 -19.83
N TYR A 90 -8.67 -4.41 -20.03
CA TYR A 90 -9.72 -3.44 -19.74
C TYR A 90 -10.69 -3.99 -18.67
N GLY A 91 -10.97 -3.21 -17.64
CA GLY A 91 -11.90 -3.58 -16.59
C GLY A 91 -11.27 -3.60 -15.21
N GLN A 92 -11.94 -4.24 -14.26
CA GLN A 92 -11.53 -4.30 -12.86
C GLN A 92 -10.55 -5.44 -12.65
N LEU A 93 -9.42 -5.09 -12.04
CA LEU A 93 -8.39 -6.00 -11.58
C LEU A 93 -8.36 -5.94 -10.06
N GLU A 94 -8.31 -7.08 -9.39
CA GLU A 94 -8.31 -7.20 -7.94
C GLU A 94 -7.19 -8.13 -7.47
N VAL A 95 -6.57 -7.78 -6.34
CA VAL A 95 -5.60 -8.63 -5.65
C VAL A 95 -6.23 -9.14 -4.36
N GLU A 96 -6.35 -10.45 -4.26
CA GLU A 96 -6.84 -11.13 -3.06
C GLU A 96 -5.68 -11.51 -2.13
N GLY A 97 -5.93 -11.58 -0.83
CA GLY A 97 -4.94 -11.98 0.19
C GLY A 97 -4.19 -10.81 0.85
N LEU A 98 -4.40 -9.57 0.38
CA LEU A 98 -3.82 -8.37 1.01
C LEU A 98 -4.25 -8.21 2.47
N GLY A 99 -3.34 -7.70 3.29
CA GLY A 99 -3.55 -7.45 4.72
C GLY A 99 -3.19 -8.62 5.64
N LYS A 100 -2.72 -9.75 5.09
CA LYS A 100 -2.19 -10.89 5.87
C LYS A 100 -0.67 -10.82 5.96
N VAL A 101 0.02 -11.35 4.95
CA VAL A 101 1.49 -11.31 4.85
C VAL A 101 1.94 -10.02 4.15
N TYR A 102 1.20 -9.60 3.15
CA TYR A 102 1.51 -8.41 2.34
C TYR A 102 0.56 -7.26 2.66
N SER A 103 1.13 -6.11 3.01
CA SER A 103 0.37 -4.88 3.31
C SER A 103 -0.09 -4.19 2.04
N ALA A 104 0.69 -4.30 0.96
CA ALA A 104 0.40 -3.69 -0.33
C ALA A 104 1.00 -4.47 -1.50
N VAL A 105 0.44 -4.24 -2.67
CA VAL A 105 1.00 -4.65 -3.96
C VAL A 105 1.24 -3.41 -4.82
N LEU A 106 2.46 -3.29 -5.34
CA LEU A 106 2.81 -2.31 -6.34
C LEU A 106 2.61 -2.95 -7.72
N LEU A 107 1.47 -2.65 -8.35
CA LEU A 107 1.17 -3.08 -9.71
C LEU A 107 1.85 -2.15 -10.71
N ARG A 108 2.72 -2.71 -11.56
CA ARG A 108 3.39 -2.01 -12.64
C ARG A 108 2.96 -2.59 -13.98
N VAL A 109 2.27 -1.81 -14.79
CA VAL A 109 1.84 -2.21 -16.12
C VAL A 109 2.70 -1.51 -17.18
N HIS A 110 3.31 -2.29 -18.07
CA HIS A 110 4.09 -1.80 -19.20
C HIS A 110 3.33 -2.09 -20.50
N TRP A 111 2.97 -1.05 -21.19
CA TRP A 111 2.25 -1.13 -22.46
C TRP A 111 3.22 -1.18 -23.63
N ARG A 112 2.79 -1.77 -24.76
CA ARG A 112 3.61 -1.81 -25.99
C ARG A 112 3.90 -0.42 -26.57
N SER A 113 3.08 0.57 -26.25
CA SER A 113 3.34 1.98 -26.58
C SER A 113 4.63 2.54 -25.98
N GLY A 114 5.23 1.83 -25.00
CA GLY A 114 6.36 2.30 -24.20
C GLY A 114 5.93 3.04 -22.92
N GLU A 115 4.65 3.28 -22.75
CA GLU A 115 4.09 3.88 -21.55
C GLU A 115 4.05 2.85 -20.42
N SER A 116 4.11 3.33 -19.18
CA SER A 116 3.95 2.51 -18.00
C SER A 116 3.05 3.18 -16.98
N GLN A 117 2.29 2.37 -16.26
CA GLN A 117 1.41 2.80 -15.18
C GLN A 117 1.81 2.07 -13.90
N VAL A 118 1.86 2.81 -12.80
CA VAL A 118 2.15 2.25 -11.47
C VAL A 118 0.98 2.54 -10.55
N ILE A 119 0.45 1.49 -9.92
CA ILE A 119 -0.71 1.56 -9.04
C ILE A 119 -0.37 0.84 -7.74
N THR A 120 -0.68 1.44 -6.61
CA THR A 120 -0.56 0.80 -5.30
C THR A 120 -1.92 0.25 -4.88
N LEU A 121 -1.97 -1.05 -4.60
CA LEU A 121 -3.13 -1.74 -4.06
C LEU A 121 -2.88 -2.08 -2.60
N THR A 122 -3.87 -1.88 -1.76
CA THR A 122 -3.80 -2.12 -0.31
C THR A 122 -5.00 -2.93 0.15
N SER A 123 -4.99 -3.43 1.37
CA SER A 123 -6.14 -4.15 1.95
C SER A 123 -7.43 -3.33 1.95
N ASN A 124 -7.33 -2.00 2.06
CA ASN A 124 -8.49 -1.11 2.01
C ASN A 124 -8.94 -0.77 0.58
N GLN A 125 -8.05 -0.92 -0.39
CA GLN A 125 -8.29 -0.70 -1.81
C GLN A 125 -7.59 -1.78 -2.64
N PRO A 126 -8.11 -3.02 -2.63
CA PRO A 126 -7.46 -4.17 -3.26
C PRO A 126 -7.67 -4.22 -4.78
N GLN A 127 -8.44 -3.30 -5.33
CA GLN A 127 -8.88 -3.33 -6.72
C GLN A 127 -8.57 -2.02 -7.44
N THR A 128 -8.38 -2.11 -8.75
CA THR A 128 -8.22 -0.96 -9.64
C THR A 128 -8.89 -1.22 -10.97
N ARG A 129 -9.23 -0.15 -11.69
CA ARG A 129 -9.76 -0.26 -13.05
C ARG A 129 -8.68 0.07 -14.05
N LEU A 130 -8.50 -0.81 -15.03
CA LEU A 130 -7.58 -0.64 -16.14
C LEU A 130 -8.36 -0.34 -17.42
N PHE A 131 -7.75 0.39 -18.36
CA PHE A 131 -8.44 0.96 -19.52
C PHE A 131 -7.86 0.48 -20.87
N GLY A 132 -7.18 -0.65 -20.90
CA GLY A 132 -6.73 -1.32 -22.13
C GLY A 132 -5.53 -0.69 -22.82
N GLY A 133 -4.99 0.36 -22.27
CA GLY A 133 -3.81 1.11 -22.77
C GLY A 133 -3.48 2.21 -21.82
N ALA A 134 -2.38 2.91 -22.07
CA ALA A 134 -1.89 3.99 -21.22
C ALA A 134 -2.71 5.29 -21.32
N LYS A 135 -3.76 5.34 -22.11
CA LYS A 135 -4.67 6.47 -22.11
C LYS A 135 -5.48 6.47 -20.83
N ASP A 136 -4.88 7.06 -19.82
CA ASP A 136 -5.62 7.51 -18.66
C ASP A 136 -6.51 8.67 -19.11
N GLU A 137 -7.80 8.39 -19.38
CA GLU A 137 -8.78 9.44 -19.68
C GLU A 137 -9.10 10.28 -18.45
N ARG A 138 -8.55 9.94 -17.30
CA ARG A 138 -8.56 10.81 -16.13
C ARG A 138 -7.68 12.02 -16.43
N GLY A 139 -8.30 13.14 -16.69
CA GLY A 139 -7.59 14.39 -16.91
C GLY A 139 -6.61 14.67 -15.77
N ALA A 140 -5.48 15.29 -16.06
CA ALA A 140 -4.45 15.64 -15.07
C ALA A 140 -5.03 16.32 -13.80
N GLY A 141 -6.19 17.00 -13.93
CA GLY A 141 -6.92 17.58 -12.81
C GLY A 141 -7.54 16.56 -11.86
N GLU A 142 -8.01 15.42 -12.34
CA GLU A 142 -8.61 14.37 -11.51
C GLU A 142 -7.55 13.60 -10.71
N ILE A 143 -6.40 13.35 -11.34
CA ILE A 143 -5.23 12.78 -10.68
C ILE A 143 -4.72 13.75 -9.61
N ALA A 144 -4.56 15.03 -9.92
CA ALA A 144 -4.13 16.05 -8.98
C ALA A 144 -5.10 16.20 -7.80
N SER A 145 -6.41 16.13 -8.03
CA SER A 145 -7.43 16.19 -6.97
C SER A 145 -7.36 14.98 -6.04
N ALA A 146 -7.17 13.78 -6.57
CA ALA A 146 -7.03 12.55 -5.77
C ALA A 146 -5.80 12.60 -4.87
N TYR A 147 -4.65 13.05 -5.38
CA TYR A 147 -3.44 13.23 -4.58
C TYR A 147 -3.57 14.36 -3.55
N THR A 148 -4.29 15.42 -3.88
CA THR A 148 -4.53 16.53 -2.93
C THR A 148 -5.41 16.08 -1.77
N VAL A 149 -6.48 15.35 -2.04
CA VAL A 149 -7.37 14.79 -1.01
C VAL A 149 -6.61 13.81 -0.11
N LEU A 150 -5.82 12.89 -0.69
CA LEU A 150 -4.97 11.96 0.07
C LEU A 150 -3.94 12.70 0.93
N GLY A 151 -3.30 13.74 0.39
CA GLY A 151 -2.32 14.56 1.11
C GLY A 151 -2.94 15.31 2.28
N VAL A 152 -4.09 15.94 2.08
CA VAL A 152 -4.84 16.64 3.14
C VAL A 152 -5.31 15.67 4.21
N GLN A 153 -5.82 14.51 3.83
CA GLN A 153 -6.27 13.49 4.77
C GLN A 153 -5.10 12.95 5.61
N HIS A 154 -3.92 12.79 5.00
CA HIS A 154 -2.71 12.36 5.69
C HIS A 154 -2.23 13.39 6.73
N ILE A 155 -2.29 14.69 6.38
CA ILE A 155 -1.93 15.79 7.28
C ILE A 155 -2.92 15.88 8.45
N LEU A 156 -4.22 15.73 8.18
CA LEU A 156 -5.27 15.85 9.20
C LEU A 156 -5.35 14.62 10.12
N SER A 157 -5.00 13.44 9.63
CA SER A 157 -5.00 12.20 10.43
C SER A 157 -3.74 12.00 11.25
N GLY A 158 -2.68 12.77 11.00
CA GLY A 158 -1.42 12.71 11.74
C GLY A 158 -0.61 11.42 11.53
N TYR A 159 -0.88 10.72 10.42
CA TYR A 159 -0.17 9.48 10.04
C TYR A 159 0.54 9.70 8.70
#